data_a04fcc9a2397756d9dda46e4ffb741e1
#
_entry.id   a04fcc9a2397756d9dda46e4ffb741e1
#
_cell.length_a   1.000
_cell.length_b   1.000
_cell.length_c   1.000
_cell.angle_alpha   90.00
_cell.angle_beta   90.00
_cell.angle_gamma   90.00
#
_symmetry.space_group_name_H-M   'P 1'
#
loop_
_entity.id
_entity.type
_entity.pdbx_description
1 polymer ?
#
loop_
_entity_poly.entity_id
_entity_poly.type
_entity_poly.pdbx_seq_one_letter_code
_entity_poly.pdbx_strand_id
1 'polypeptide(L)'
;MKILIFGLPGSGKSTLAEPFADLIGGVWINADQVRSHYDDWDFTPEGRMRQALRMRYLADGVVLSGKIAVADFVCPTEQARQEFAPDYTVWMDTIKEGRYEDTNKMFEQPPHCDYHVSQWFDNTHEQLVEVVRHYMQRQADEKPDQVMVGKMHV
;
A
#
# COMPACT_ATOMS: atom_id res chain seq x y z
N MET A 1 -4.47 -0.22 10.61
CA MET A 1 -4.66 0.47 9.32
C MET A 1 -3.75 -0.14 8.28
N LYS A 2 -4.31 -0.49 7.12
CA LYS A 2 -3.55 -1.01 5.98
C LYS A 2 -3.42 0.09 4.92
N ILE A 3 -2.19 0.44 4.58
CA ILE A 3 -1.88 1.42 3.54
C ILE A 3 -1.28 0.69 2.34
N LEU A 4 -1.84 0.93 1.17
CA LEU A 4 -1.35 0.38 -0.10
C LEU A 4 -0.67 1.48 -0.90
N ILE A 5 0.61 1.28 -1.22
CA ILE A 5 1.35 2.13 -2.16
C ILE A 5 1.54 1.29 -3.43
N PHE A 6 0.92 1.70 -4.52
CA PHE A 6 0.90 0.94 -5.77
C PHE A 6 1.25 1.80 -6.97
N GLY A 7 1.66 1.16 -8.04
CA GLY A 7 2.07 1.83 -9.26
C GLY A 7 2.95 0.93 -10.12
N LEU A 8 3.31 1.40 -11.30
CA LEU A 8 4.16 0.66 -12.23
C LEU A 8 5.55 0.42 -11.63
N PRO A 9 6.24 -0.66 -12.04
CA PRO A 9 7.64 -0.87 -11.66
C PRO A 9 8.49 0.34 -12.06
N GLY A 10 9.33 0.81 -11.15
CA GLY A 10 10.16 1.99 -11.37
C GLY A 10 9.51 3.32 -11.02
N SER A 11 8.28 3.31 -10.51
CA SER A 11 7.58 4.56 -10.13
C SER A 11 8.05 5.14 -8.79
N GLY A 12 8.86 4.41 -8.03
CA GLY A 12 9.41 4.89 -6.77
C GLY A 12 8.65 4.44 -5.53
N LYS A 13 7.86 3.37 -5.62
CA LYS A 13 7.07 2.86 -4.50
C LYS A 13 7.91 2.57 -3.26
N SER A 14 8.99 1.80 -3.42
CA SER A 14 9.86 1.43 -2.30
C SER A 14 10.60 2.63 -1.75
N THR A 15 11.02 3.55 -2.62
CA THR A 15 11.70 4.78 -2.23
C THR A 15 10.81 5.68 -1.36
N LEU A 16 9.50 5.64 -1.60
CA LEU A 16 8.53 6.34 -0.74
C LEU A 16 8.18 5.53 0.49
N ALA A 17 7.91 4.23 0.32
CA ALA A 17 7.36 3.39 1.38
C ALA A 17 8.28 3.26 2.59
N GLU A 18 9.56 3.05 2.37
CA GLU A 18 10.52 2.83 3.45
C GLU A 18 10.60 4.02 4.42
N PRO A 19 10.94 5.25 3.95
CA PRO A 19 11.01 6.38 4.87
C PRO A 19 9.64 6.78 5.42
N PHE A 20 8.58 6.62 4.64
CA PHE A 20 7.23 6.89 5.11
C PHE A 20 6.83 5.95 6.26
N ALA A 21 7.07 4.65 6.11
CA ALA A 21 6.77 3.67 7.16
C ALA A 21 7.55 3.99 8.45
N ASP A 22 8.81 4.36 8.30
CA ASP A 22 9.68 4.73 9.41
C ASP A 22 9.10 5.92 10.19
N LEU A 23 8.73 6.98 9.48
CA LEU A 23 8.20 8.20 10.10
C LEU A 23 6.84 8.01 10.76
N ILE A 24 5.97 7.17 10.19
CA ILE A 24 4.62 6.96 10.73
C ILE A 24 4.60 5.88 11.81
N GLY A 25 5.73 5.23 12.04
CA GLY A 25 5.83 4.14 13.02
C GLY A 25 5.15 2.86 12.55
N GLY A 26 5.14 2.63 11.24
CA GLY A 26 4.52 1.46 10.63
C GLY A 26 5.50 0.35 10.29
N VAL A 27 4.98 -0.75 9.79
CA VAL A 27 5.75 -1.89 9.30
C VAL A 27 5.70 -1.91 7.79
N TRP A 28 6.86 -1.84 7.15
CA TRP A 28 6.97 -1.87 5.69
C TRP A 28 6.96 -3.31 5.19
N ILE A 29 6.05 -3.59 4.26
CA ILE A 29 5.93 -4.88 3.59
C ILE A 29 6.22 -4.65 2.11
N ASN A 30 7.42 -5.06 1.68
CA ASN A 30 7.87 -4.89 0.29
C ASN A 30 7.61 -6.16 -0.50
N ALA A 31 6.95 -6.03 -1.65
CA ALA A 31 6.53 -7.17 -2.46
C ALA A 31 7.70 -8.00 -2.98
N ASP A 32 8.81 -7.37 -3.37
CA ASP A 32 9.98 -8.10 -3.88
C ASP A 32 10.62 -8.95 -2.78
N GLN A 33 10.70 -8.42 -1.55
CA GLN A 33 11.18 -9.19 -0.41
C GLN A 33 10.24 -10.37 -0.11
N VAL A 34 8.95 -10.16 -0.19
CA VAL A 34 7.95 -11.22 0.01
C VAL A 34 8.09 -12.30 -1.07
N ARG A 35 8.22 -11.92 -2.35
CA ARG A 35 8.43 -12.88 -3.43
C ARG A 35 9.71 -13.67 -3.24
N SER A 36 10.79 -13.02 -2.83
CA SER A 36 12.06 -13.67 -2.55
C SER A 36 11.92 -14.70 -1.42
N HIS A 37 11.24 -14.32 -0.34
CA HIS A 37 11.02 -15.18 0.81
C HIS A 37 10.24 -16.45 0.45
N TYR A 38 9.22 -16.32 -0.39
CA TYR A 38 8.39 -17.44 -0.83
C TYR A 38 8.92 -18.13 -2.09
N ASP A 39 10.00 -17.61 -2.69
CA ASP A 39 10.54 -18.10 -3.96
C ASP A 39 9.45 -18.19 -5.03
N ASP A 40 8.65 -17.14 -5.16
CA ASP A 40 7.51 -17.08 -6.07
C ASP A 40 7.60 -15.84 -6.95
N TRP A 41 8.14 -16.04 -8.15
CA TRP A 41 8.32 -15.00 -9.16
C TRP A 41 7.35 -15.15 -10.33
N ASP A 42 6.18 -15.71 -10.05
CA ASP A 42 5.12 -15.90 -11.03
C ASP A 42 4.33 -14.59 -11.23
N PHE A 43 4.50 -13.98 -12.40
CA PHE A 43 3.84 -12.73 -12.79
C PHE A 43 2.63 -12.93 -13.70
N THR A 44 2.14 -14.18 -13.83
CA THR A 44 0.86 -14.44 -14.48
C THR A 44 -0.28 -13.79 -13.68
N PRO A 45 -1.49 -13.62 -14.27
CA PRO A 45 -2.63 -13.10 -13.50
C PRO A 45 -2.89 -13.88 -12.22
N GLU A 46 -2.78 -15.21 -12.25
CA GLU A 46 -2.94 -16.07 -11.07
C GLU A 46 -1.85 -15.83 -10.04
N GLY A 47 -0.60 -15.71 -10.48
CA GLY A 47 0.53 -15.44 -9.60
C GLY A 47 0.45 -14.07 -8.96
N ARG A 48 -0.02 -13.07 -9.69
CA ARG A 48 -0.22 -11.73 -9.17
C ARG A 48 -1.36 -11.67 -8.14
N MET A 49 -2.43 -12.44 -8.36
CA MET A 49 -3.51 -12.55 -7.39
C MET A 49 -3.04 -13.26 -6.11
N ARG A 50 -2.27 -14.32 -6.26
CA ARG A 50 -1.67 -15.03 -5.12
C ARG A 50 -0.78 -14.10 -4.30
N GLN A 51 -0.01 -13.24 -4.97
CA GLN A 51 0.82 -12.24 -4.30
C GLN A 51 -0.03 -11.22 -3.55
N ALA A 52 -1.12 -10.74 -4.14
CA ALA A 52 -2.02 -9.79 -3.49
C ALA A 52 -2.63 -10.36 -2.21
N LEU A 53 -3.06 -11.62 -2.25
CA LEU A 53 -3.60 -12.32 -1.07
C LEU A 53 -2.53 -12.52 0.01
N ARG A 54 -1.31 -12.84 -0.39
CA ARG A 54 -0.18 -12.99 0.52
C ARG A 54 0.16 -11.67 1.20
N MET A 55 0.20 -10.58 0.42
CA MET A 55 0.43 -9.22 0.94
C MET A 55 -0.67 -8.83 1.93
N ARG A 56 -1.91 -9.12 1.60
CA ARG A 56 -3.05 -8.90 2.50
C ARG A 56 -2.89 -9.64 3.80
N TYR A 57 -2.56 -10.92 3.74
CA TYR A 57 -2.41 -11.76 4.92
C TYR A 57 -1.35 -11.21 5.87
N LEU A 58 -0.20 -10.81 5.32
CA LEU A 58 0.89 -10.22 6.10
C LEU A 58 0.48 -8.87 6.70
N ALA A 59 -0.18 -8.03 5.92
CA ALA A 59 -0.65 -6.73 6.37
C ALA A 59 -1.70 -6.85 7.47
N ASP A 60 -2.63 -7.79 7.33
CA ASP A 60 -3.64 -8.05 8.37
C ASP A 60 -2.99 -8.48 9.68
N GLY A 61 -1.93 -9.28 9.63
CA GLY A 61 -1.17 -9.68 10.82
C GLY A 61 -0.53 -8.48 11.51
N VAL A 62 0.02 -7.54 10.75
CA VAL A 62 0.59 -6.31 11.29
C VAL A 62 -0.48 -5.48 12.00
N VAL A 63 -1.65 -5.32 11.36
CA VAL A 63 -2.77 -4.55 11.94
C VAL A 63 -3.27 -5.20 13.22
N LEU A 64 -3.37 -6.54 13.24
CA LEU A 64 -3.77 -7.28 14.43
C LEU A 64 -2.79 -7.08 15.59
N SER A 65 -1.52 -6.82 15.29
CA SER A 65 -0.52 -6.53 16.33
C SER A 65 -0.59 -5.09 16.86
N GLY A 66 -1.51 -4.28 16.34
CA GLY A 66 -1.70 -2.89 16.74
C GLY A 66 -0.84 -1.89 15.99
N LYS A 67 -0.26 -2.28 14.85
CA LYS A 67 0.62 -1.42 14.06
C LYS A 67 0.01 -1.08 12.71
N ILE A 68 0.57 -0.05 12.06
CA ILE A 68 0.19 0.35 10.71
C ILE A 68 0.98 -0.49 9.72
N ALA A 69 0.28 -1.13 8.78
CA ALA A 69 0.91 -1.86 7.68
C ALA A 69 1.09 -0.92 6.49
N VAL A 70 2.30 -0.86 5.94
CA VAL A 70 2.63 -0.09 4.73
C VAL A 70 3.10 -1.08 3.68
N ALA A 71 2.21 -1.46 2.77
CA ALA A 71 2.51 -2.43 1.72
C ALA A 71 2.80 -1.71 0.41
N ASP A 72 3.87 -2.09 -0.28
CA ASP A 72 4.17 -1.56 -1.60
C ASP A 72 4.32 -2.69 -2.61
N PHE A 73 3.52 -2.65 -3.65
CA PHE A 73 3.60 -3.56 -4.79
C PHE A 73 2.87 -2.95 -6.00
N VAL A 74 3.07 -3.55 -7.17
CA VAL A 74 2.49 -3.02 -8.41
C VAL A 74 0.96 -3.00 -8.33
N CYS A 75 0.37 -4.09 -7.88
CA CYS A 75 -1.08 -4.22 -7.69
C CYS A 75 -1.85 -3.66 -8.90
N PRO A 76 -1.67 -4.27 -10.10
CA PRO A 76 -2.01 -3.58 -11.35
C PRO A 76 -3.49 -3.51 -11.66
N THR A 77 -4.33 -4.31 -11.01
CA THR A 77 -5.76 -4.37 -11.30
C THR A 77 -6.59 -3.91 -10.12
N GLU A 78 -7.77 -3.38 -10.42
CA GLU A 78 -8.71 -2.99 -9.37
C GLU A 78 -9.14 -4.19 -8.53
N GLN A 79 -9.28 -5.37 -9.17
CA GLN A 79 -9.60 -6.60 -8.46
C GLN A 79 -8.53 -6.95 -7.43
N ALA A 80 -7.25 -6.85 -7.80
CA ALA A 80 -6.15 -7.11 -6.88
C ALA A 80 -6.13 -6.12 -5.71
N ARG A 81 -6.43 -4.85 -5.98
CA ARG A 81 -6.51 -3.81 -4.95
C ARG A 81 -7.65 -4.11 -3.98
N GLN A 82 -8.81 -4.52 -4.48
CA GLN A 82 -9.94 -4.92 -3.65
C GLN A 82 -9.62 -6.17 -2.81
N GLU A 83 -8.90 -7.13 -3.38
CA GLU A 83 -8.46 -8.33 -2.64
C GLU A 83 -7.48 -7.97 -1.52
N PHE A 84 -6.60 -7.00 -1.73
CA PHE A 84 -5.75 -6.51 -0.65
C PHE A 84 -6.56 -5.82 0.44
N ALA A 85 -7.65 -5.17 0.10
CA ALA A 85 -8.57 -4.46 0.99
C ALA A 85 -7.87 -3.36 1.82
N PRO A 86 -7.28 -2.35 1.16
CA PRO A 86 -6.61 -1.27 1.88
C PRO A 86 -7.58 -0.33 2.57
N ASP A 87 -7.13 0.26 3.68
CA ASP A 87 -7.84 1.35 4.32
C ASP A 87 -7.48 2.71 3.70
N TYR A 88 -6.29 2.79 3.10
CA TYR A 88 -5.79 4.02 2.49
C TYR A 88 -4.92 3.66 1.29
N THR A 89 -5.13 4.34 0.15
CA THR A 89 -4.43 4.05 -1.09
C THR A 89 -3.58 5.23 -1.54
N VAL A 90 -2.36 4.93 -1.96
CA VAL A 90 -1.40 5.88 -2.52
C VAL A 90 -1.00 5.39 -3.91
N TRP A 91 -1.36 6.15 -4.93
CA TRP A 91 -1.00 5.83 -6.30
C TRP A 91 0.26 6.58 -6.72
N MET A 92 1.30 5.81 -7.03
CA MET A 92 2.56 6.34 -7.57
C MET A 92 2.44 6.42 -9.09
N ASP A 93 2.11 7.60 -9.59
CA ASP A 93 1.88 7.89 -11.02
C ASP A 93 2.97 8.83 -11.54
N THR A 94 4.23 8.48 -11.27
CA THR A 94 5.40 9.30 -11.64
C THR A 94 5.95 8.97 -13.01
N ILE A 95 5.54 7.82 -13.59
CA ILE A 95 5.95 7.38 -14.93
C ILE A 95 4.71 6.88 -15.67
N LYS A 96 4.73 7.00 -17.00
CA LYS A 96 3.60 6.55 -17.84
C LYS A 96 3.75 5.10 -18.28
N GLU A 97 5.00 4.61 -18.41
CA GLU A 97 5.30 3.24 -18.80
C GLU A 97 6.47 2.73 -17.97
N GLY A 98 6.32 1.52 -17.43
CA GLY A 98 7.39 0.79 -16.77
C GLY A 98 8.21 -0.02 -17.77
N ARG A 99 9.23 -0.74 -17.29
CA ARG A 99 10.14 -1.56 -18.09
C ARG A 99 9.46 -2.78 -18.72
N TYR A 100 8.37 -3.24 -18.15
CA TYR A 100 7.71 -4.49 -18.51
C TYR A 100 6.41 -4.19 -19.23
N GLU A 101 6.38 -4.48 -20.54
CA GLU A 101 5.21 -4.18 -21.38
C GLU A 101 3.96 -4.92 -20.93
N ASP A 102 4.10 -6.18 -20.51
CA ASP A 102 2.96 -6.97 -20.01
C ASP A 102 2.31 -6.31 -18.80
N THR A 103 3.13 -5.78 -17.90
CA THR A 103 2.65 -5.06 -16.72
C THR A 103 1.97 -3.75 -17.13
N ASN A 104 2.55 -3.02 -18.10
CA ASN A 104 1.94 -1.79 -18.61
C ASN A 104 0.54 -2.04 -19.17
N LYS A 105 0.37 -3.11 -19.92
CA LYS A 105 -0.93 -3.48 -20.50
C LYS A 105 -1.93 -3.92 -19.45
N MET A 106 -1.48 -4.57 -18.40
CA MET A 106 -2.33 -5.07 -17.32
C MET A 106 -2.77 -3.95 -16.36
N PHE A 107 -1.98 -2.88 -16.25
CA PHE A 107 -2.20 -1.84 -15.24
C PHE A 107 -3.44 -1.03 -15.54
N GLU A 108 -4.39 -1.08 -14.62
CA GLU A 108 -5.62 -0.29 -14.67
C GLU A 108 -5.45 0.96 -13.82
N GLN A 109 -5.76 2.13 -14.38
CA GLN A 109 -5.79 3.35 -13.59
C GLN A 109 -6.86 3.23 -12.52
N PRO A 110 -6.58 3.64 -11.26
CA PRO A 110 -7.59 3.56 -10.22
C PRO A 110 -8.71 4.57 -10.49
N PRO A 111 -9.98 4.16 -10.33
CA PRO A 111 -11.09 5.12 -10.41
C PRO A 111 -11.07 6.11 -9.25
N HIS A 112 -10.45 5.70 -8.14
CA HIS A 112 -10.27 6.51 -6.93
C HIS A 112 -9.00 6.09 -6.22
N CYS A 113 -8.28 7.07 -5.68
CA CYS A 113 -7.19 6.85 -4.72
C CYS A 113 -7.21 7.96 -3.69
N ASP A 114 -6.71 7.66 -2.49
CA ASP A 114 -6.70 8.63 -1.40
C ASP A 114 -5.59 9.68 -1.57
N TYR A 115 -4.48 9.30 -2.16
CA TYR A 115 -3.36 10.19 -2.40
C TYR A 115 -2.70 9.84 -3.74
N HIS A 116 -2.54 10.86 -4.59
CA HIS A 116 -2.02 10.70 -5.95
C HIS A 116 -0.66 11.40 -6.06
N VAL A 117 0.40 10.65 -6.28
CA VAL A 117 1.76 11.18 -6.43
C VAL A 117 2.11 11.19 -7.91
N SER A 118 2.03 12.37 -8.55
CA SER A 118 2.37 12.55 -9.96
C SER A 118 3.78 13.11 -10.16
N GLN A 119 4.39 13.65 -9.11
CA GLN A 119 5.73 14.23 -9.12
C GLN A 119 6.45 13.91 -7.82
N TRP A 120 7.78 13.73 -7.92
CA TRP A 120 8.66 13.55 -6.77
C TRP A 120 9.14 14.89 -6.24
N PHE A 121 9.14 15.01 -4.91
CA PHE A 121 9.81 16.07 -4.17
C PHE A 121 10.66 15.43 -3.08
N ASP A 122 11.68 16.12 -2.59
CA ASP A 122 12.57 15.61 -1.55
C ASP A 122 11.81 15.25 -0.26
N ASN A 123 10.68 15.90 -0.01
CA ASN A 123 9.86 15.71 1.18
C ASN A 123 8.52 14.99 0.89
N THR A 124 8.41 14.25 -0.21
CA THR A 124 7.15 13.56 -0.57
C THR A 124 6.70 12.63 0.56
N HIS A 125 7.62 11.91 1.18
CA HIS A 125 7.33 11.02 2.32
C HIS A 125 6.82 11.78 3.54
N GLU A 126 7.37 12.97 3.82
CA GLU A 126 6.93 13.82 4.92
C GLU A 126 5.53 14.38 4.68
N GLN A 127 5.26 14.82 3.45
CA GLN A 127 3.92 15.27 3.05
C GLN A 127 2.88 14.16 3.21
N LEU A 128 3.24 12.94 2.82
CA LEU A 128 2.34 11.80 2.96
C LEU A 128 2.04 11.50 4.44
N VAL A 129 3.05 11.57 5.31
CA VAL A 129 2.85 11.38 6.75
C VAL A 129 1.80 12.36 7.29
N GLU A 130 1.89 13.63 6.93
CA GLU A 130 0.93 14.64 7.38
C GLU A 130 -0.49 14.34 6.92
N VAL A 131 -0.67 13.99 5.64
CA VAL A 131 -2.01 13.70 5.09
C VAL A 131 -2.61 12.47 5.75
N VAL A 132 -1.80 11.42 5.94
CA VAL A 132 -2.26 10.18 6.56
C VAL A 132 -2.62 10.40 8.02
N ARG A 133 -1.81 11.14 8.78
CA ARG A 133 -2.13 11.48 10.18
C ARG A 133 -3.44 12.26 10.27
N HIS A 134 -3.66 13.18 9.35
CA HIS A 134 -4.92 13.93 9.28
C HIS A 134 -6.11 13.01 9.01
N TYR A 135 -5.94 12.08 8.08
CA TYR A 135 -6.95 11.08 7.78
C TYR A 135 -7.28 10.22 9.01
N MET A 136 -6.25 9.74 9.70
CA MET A 136 -6.43 8.93 10.91
C MET A 136 -7.15 9.71 12.00
N GLN A 137 -6.84 10.99 12.19
CA GLN A 137 -7.47 11.85 13.18
C GLN A 137 -8.96 12.05 12.85
N ARG A 138 -9.28 12.27 11.57
CA ARG A 138 -10.68 12.41 11.16
C ARG A 138 -11.47 11.11 11.40
N GLN A 139 -10.86 9.96 11.13
CA GLN A 139 -11.49 8.66 11.38
C GLN A 139 -11.77 8.47 12.89
N ALA A 140 -10.84 8.84 13.74
CA ALA A 140 -11.00 8.75 15.19
C ALA A 140 -12.12 9.69 15.70
N ASP A 141 -12.19 10.90 15.14
CA ASP A 141 -13.22 11.88 15.52
C ASP A 141 -14.62 11.47 15.06
N GLU A 142 -14.72 10.84 13.88
CA GLU A 142 -15.99 10.38 13.33
C GLU A 142 -16.53 9.12 14.02
N LYS A 143 -15.64 8.30 14.59
CA LYS A 143 -15.99 7.00 15.17
C LYS A 143 -15.30 6.76 16.51
N PRO A 144 -15.46 7.69 17.50
CA PRO A 144 -14.74 7.56 18.77
C PRO A 144 -15.14 6.31 19.56
N ASP A 145 -16.40 5.90 19.52
CA ASP A 145 -16.89 4.73 20.25
C ASP A 145 -16.32 3.42 19.68
N GLN A 146 -16.19 3.33 18.37
CA GLN A 146 -15.57 2.17 17.71
C GLN A 146 -14.09 2.02 18.04
N VAL A 147 -13.37 3.15 18.13
CA VAL A 147 -11.97 3.16 18.54
C VAL A 147 -11.83 2.69 19.98
N MET A 148 -12.69 3.16 20.87
CA MET A 148 -12.70 2.77 22.28
C MET A 148 -13.00 1.28 22.46
N VAL A 149 -14.04 0.78 21.79
CA VAL A 149 -14.41 -0.65 21.81
C VAL A 149 -13.26 -1.53 21.31
N GLY A 150 -12.61 -1.14 20.22
CA GLY A 150 -11.47 -1.85 19.69
C GLY A 150 -10.33 -1.98 20.70
N LYS A 151 -10.06 -0.95 21.47
CA LYS A 151 -9.05 -0.96 22.55
C LYS A 151 -9.45 -1.85 23.71
N MET A 152 -10.72 -1.92 24.03
CA MET A 152 -11.22 -2.72 25.16
C MET A 152 -11.19 -4.23 24.87
N HIS A 153 -11.20 -4.62 23.61
CA HIS A 153 -11.20 -6.04 23.21
C HIS A 153 -9.79 -6.60 22.94
N VAL A 154 -8.77 -5.80 23.06
CA VAL A 154 -7.38 -6.25 22.90
C VAL A 154 -6.79 -6.85 24.22
#